data_965ef47227ebd30309071048bbfa284f
#
_entry.id   965ef47227ebd30309071048bbfa284f
#
_cell.length_a   1.000
_cell.length_b   1.000
_cell.length_c   1.000
_cell.angle_alpha   90.00
_cell.angle_beta   90.00
_cell.angle_gamma   90.00
#
_symmetry.space_group_name_H-M   'P 1'
#
loop_
_entity.id
_entity.type
_entity.pdbx_description
1 polymer ?
#
loop_
_entity_poly.entity_id
_entity_poly.type
_entity_poly.pdbx_seq_one_letter_code
_entity_poly.pdbx_strand_id
1 'polypeptide(L)'
;MSAEDEETGREGPTRHPRGSVRISLASVLVAAVVVAVVLGGIALGIAAGTPGATATHPTASCGPTTPKLTVHGTGQAAATPDLLTVVVQVAVTGPTATTALAADNTKAAAVVAAFEGGGARAQDIQTSGLTLAPQYSYPKGVPTVTGYQVVNAVTATLHDIAQSGAVIDAVVGAGGNAAQIGSLVFSTRDPSAVEAQARARATTQAVTYARALARAAGRSLGPVCSLNDQSQASVSENTLAGAPFASAAANVPIESGSLTQTAQVALVYALVQAKP
;
A
#
# COMPACT_ATOMS: atom_id res chain seq x y z
N MET A 1 13.86 34.76 57.25
CA MET A 1 13.80 33.77 58.30
C MET A 1 13.54 32.44 57.65
N SER A 2 14.60 31.77 57.60
CA SER A 2 14.95 30.34 57.74
C SER A 2 14.52 29.52 56.55
N ALA A 3 15.44 29.07 55.79
CA ALA A 3 16.49 28.05 55.95
C ALA A 3 15.95 26.68 55.46
N GLU A 4 16.63 26.19 54.39
CA GLU A 4 17.33 24.89 54.32
C GLU A 4 16.42 23.68 54.24
N ASP A 5 16.55 22.82 53.26
CA ASP A 5 17.65 21.86 53.11
C ASP A 5 17.73 21.26 51.71
N GLU A 6 18.95 21.18 51.27
CA GLU A 6 19.59 20.51 50.16
C GLU A 6 19.70 19.01 50.42
N GLU A 7 19.27 18.13 49.49
CA GLU A 7 19.71 16.74 49.49
C GLU A 7 20.09 16.24 48.09
N THR A 8 21.41 16.24 47.88
CA THR A 8 22.13 15.66 46.76
C THR A 8 22.10 14.13 46.82
N GLY A 9 21.36 13.50 45.90
CA GLY A 9 21.44 12.06 45.63
C GLY A 9 22.40 11.77 44.47
N ARG A 10 23.68 11.43 44.79
CA ARG A 10 24.64 10.84 43.85
C ARG A 10 24.21 9.39 43.57
N GLU A 11 23.82 9.09 42.34
CA GLU A 11 23.81 7.72 41.86
C GLU A 11 25.12 7.43 41.12
N GLY A 12 25.85 6.43 41.64
CA GLY A 12 27.13 5.94 41.12
C GLY A 12 26.97 5.03 39.88
N PRO A 13 28.05 4.84 39.15
CA PRO A 13 28.00 4.08 37.89
C PRO A 13 27.87 2.57 38.15
N THR A 14 26.88 1.95 37.54
CA THR A 14 26.70 0.51 37.53
C THR A 14 27.82 -0.18 36.75
N ARG A 15 28.60 -0.98 37.43
CA ARG A 15 29.67 -1.85 36.88
C ARG A 15 29.03 -3.02 36.13
N HIS A 16 29.25 -3.13 34.83
CA HIS A 16 28.97 -4.34 34.08
C HIS A 16 29.95 -5.46 34.49
N PRO A 17 29.49 -6.70 34.71
CA PRO A 17 30.39 -7.81 34.98
C PRO A 17 31.10 -8.23 33.68
N ARG A 18 32.45 -8.23 33.72
CA ARG A 18 33.30 -8.84 32.72
C ARG A 18 33.16 -10.36 32.81
N GLY A 19 32.42 -10.96 31.86
CA GLY A 19 32.40 -12.40 31.66
C GLY A 19 33.78 -12.89 31.17
N SER A 20 34.49 -13.61 32.00
CA SER A 20 35.71 -14.31 31.62
C SER A 20 35.33 -15.55 30.78
N VAL A 21 35.67 -15.55 29.50
CA VAL A 21 35.54 -16.72 28.65
C VAL A 21 36.65 -17.71 29.04
N ARG A 22 36.29 -18.80 29.70
CA ARG A 22 37.21 -19.92 29.98
C ARG A 22 37.27 -20.77 28.70
N ILE A 23 38.36 -20.62 27.93
CA ILE A 23 38.67 -21.49 26.81
C ILE A 23 39.22 -22.80 27.40
N SER A 24 38.50 -23.90 27.22
CA SER A 24 38.94 -25.21 27.70
C SER A 24 40.09 -25.73 26.84
N LEU A 25 41.11 -26.31 27.50
CA LEU A 25 42.29 -26.90 26.82
C LEU A 25 41.91 -27.98 25.77
N ALA A 26 40.72 -28.56 25.84
CA ALA A 26 40.24 -29.53 24.87
C ALA A 26 39.99 -28.93 23.48
N SER A 27 39.59 -27.62 23.40
CA SER A 27 39.32 -26.93 22.13
C SER A 27 40.59 -26.59 21.35
N VAL A 28 41.72 -26.45 22.01
CA VAL A 28 43.01 -26.14 21.37
C VAL A 28 43.64 -27.37 20.71
N LEU A 29 43.43 -28.57 21.26
CA LEU A 29 43.96 -29.83 20.70
C LEU A 29 43.25 -30.24 19.41
N VAL A 30 41.94 -29.97 19.27
CA VAL A 30 41.19 -30.30 18.04
C VAL A 30 41.60 -29.36 16.88
N ALA A 31 41.91 -28.10 17.17
CA ALA A 31 42.37 -27.16 16.13
C ALA A 31 43.76 -27.51 15.59
N ALA A 32 44.66 -28.05 16.43
CA ALA A 32 46.02 -28.46 16.03
C ALA A 32 46.02 -29.71 15.13
N VAL A 33 45.11 -30.66 15.34
CA VAL A 33 44.98 -31.89 14.51
C VAL A 33 44.46 -31.58 13.11
N VAL A 34 43.52 -30.64 12.98
CA VAL A 34 42.95 -30.25 11.67
C VAL A 34 44.01 -29.52 10.80
N VAL A 35 44.88 -28.72 11.40
CA VAL A 35 45.95 -28.01 10.66
C VAL A 35 47.04 -28.97 10.20
N ALA A 36 47.36 -30.02 10.96
CA ALA A 36 48.39 -31.01 10.60
C ALA A 36 47.93 -31.93 9.43
N VAL A 37 46.62 -32.20 9.29
CA VAL A 37 46.06 -33.00 8.17
C VAL A 37 46.03 -32.20 6.87
N VAL A 38 45.86 -30.88 6.93
CA VAL A 38 45.85 -30.03 5.73
C VAL A 38 47.26 -29.75 5.18
N LEU A 39 48.30 -29.74 6.01
CA LEU A 39 49.68 -29.52 5.59
C LEU A 39 50.46 -30.81 5.19
N GLY A 40 49.94 -31.99 5.53
CA GLY A 40 50.53 -33.28 5.17
C GLY A 40 50.09 -33.85 3.79
N GLY A 41 49.10 -33.25 3.15
CA GLY A 41 48.50 -33.74 1.90
C GLY A 41 49.12 -33.21 0.59
N ILE A 42 50.13 -32.35 0.63
CA ILE A 42 50.63 -31.64 -0.58
C ILE A 42 51.90 -32.29 -1.20
N ALA A 43 52.37 -33.39 -0.71
CA ALA A 43 53.71 -33.90 -1.12
C ALA A 43 53.72 -35.32 -1.73
N LEU A 44 52.67 -35.81 -2.39
CA LEU A 44 52.80 -36.96 -3.30
C LEU A 44 51.61 -36.97 -4.30
N GLY A 45 51.85 -36.49 -5.51
CA GLY A 45 50.84 -36.58 -6.58
C GLY A 45 51.22 -35.85 -7.86
N ILE A 46 52.48 -35.96 -8.31
CA ILE A 46 52.76 -35.63 -9.71
C ILE A 46 52.47 -36.91 -10.51
N ALA A 47 51.21 -37.15 -10.80
CA ALA A 47 50.78 -38.06 -11.84
C ALA A 47 50.31 -37.18 -13.01
N ALA A 48 50.97 -37.36 -14.16
CA ALA A 48 50.64 -36.74 -15.43
C ALA A 48 49.17 -37.08 -15.81
N GLY A 49 48.25 -36.18 -15.39
CA GLY A 49 46.88 -36.20 -15.82
C GLY A 49 46.74 -35.32 -17.07
N THR A 50 46.38 -35.88 -18.22
CA THR A 50 45.90 -35.21 -19.39
C THR A 50 45.04 -34.01 -19.05
N PRO A 51 45.18 -32.83 -19.71
CA PRO A 51 44.29 -31.73 -19.49
C PRO A 51 42.88 -32.17 -19.95
N GLY A 52 42.10 -32.65 -19.01
CA GLY A 52 40.67 -32.79 -19.22
C GLY A 52 40.15 -31.40 -19.55
N ALA A 53 39.66 -31.22 -20.77
CA ALA A 53 38.98 -30.04 -21.19
C ALA A 53 37.81 -29.80 -20.20
N THR A 54 38.04 -28.92 -19.24
CA THR A 54 36.94 -28.35 -18.44
C THR A 54 36.04 -27.68 -19.47
N ALA A 55 34.92 -28.34 -19.76
CA ALA A 55 33.85 -27.73 -20.53
C ALA A 55 33.43 -26.49 -19.74
N THR A 56 34.05 -25.37 -20.04
CA THR A 56 33.60 -24.07 -19.63
C THR A 56 32.19 -23.92 -20.23
N HIS A 57 31.19 -24.29 -19.46
CA HIS A 57 29.83 -23.88 -19.82
C HIS A 57 29.88 -22.36 -19.90
N PRO A 58 29.59 -21.75 -21.05
CA PRO A 58 29.54 -20.31 -21.15
C PRO A 58 28.49 -19.87 -20.13
N THR A 59 28.95 -19.33 -19.02
CA THR A 59 28.07 -18.70 -18.03
C THR A 59 27.46 -17.52 -18.78
N ALA A 60 26.21 -17.66 -19.19
CA ALA A 60 25.51 -16.59 -19.88
C ALA A 60 25.54 -15.38 -18.96
N SER A 61 26.25 -14.35 -19.38
CA SER A 61 26.42 -13.11 -18.63
C SER A 61 25.55 -12.02 -19.27
N CYS A 62 25.12 -11.05 -18.44
CA CYS A 62 24.37 -9.88 -18.93
C CYS A 62 25.29 -8.78 -19.50
N GLY A 63 26.42 -9.15 -20.08
CA GLY A 63 27.39 -8.23 -20.67
C GLY A 63 26.80 -7.31 -21.76
N PRO A 64 27.56 -6.26 -22.15
CA PRO A 64 27.09 -5.29 -23.14
C PRO A 64 26.91 -5.90 -24.56
N THR A 65 27.67 -6.92 -24.89
CA THR A 65 27.63 -7.61 -26.19
C THR A 65 26.66 -8.80 -26.24
N THR A 66 26.07 -9.18 -25.09
CA THR A 66 25.14 -10.30 -25.03
C THR A 66 23.79 -9.90 -25.64
N PRO A 67 23.27 -10.67 -26.64
CA PRO A 67 21.92 -10.44 -27.13
C PRO A 67 20.89 -10.50 -26.00
N LYS A 68 19.97 -9.55 -25.95
CA LYS A 68 18.97 -9.43 -24.88
C LYS A 68 17.57 -9.49 -25.46
N LEU A 69 16.65 -10.03 -24.65
CA LEU A 69 15.23 -10.04 -24.90
C LEU A 69 14.54 -9.26 -23.77
N THR A 70 13.86 -8.19 -24.15
CA THR A 70 12.99 -7.45 -23.22
C THR A 70 11.55 -7.89 -23.45
N VAL A 71 10.87 -8.21 -22.37
CA VAL A 71 9.44 -8.58 -22.35
C VAL A 71 8.73 -7.80 -21.26
N HIS A 72 7.45 -7.54 -21.51
CA HIS A 72 6.56 -6.95 -20.54
C HIS A 72 5.50 -7.98 -20.16
N GLY A 73 5.11 -7.98 -18.90
CA GLY A 73 4.00 -8.76 -18.40
C GLY A 73 3.04 -7.90 -17.63
N THR A 74 1.76 -8.19 -17.76
CA THR A 74 0.68 -7.59 -16.98
C THR A 74 -0.01 -8.66 -16.16
N GLY A 75 -0.41 -8.32 -14.96
CA GLY A 75 -1.16 -9.22 -14.08
C GLY A 75 -2.24 -8.47 -13.35
N GLN A 76 -3.37 -9.09 -13.17
CA GLN A 76 -4.49 -8.53 -12.44
C GLN A 76 -4.88 -9.47 -11.29
N ALA A 77 -5.26 -8.87 -10.16
CA ALA A 77 -5.83 -9.59 -9.04
C ALA A 77 -7.05 -8.84 -8.53
N ALA A 78 -8.09 -9.59 -8.17
CA ALA A 78 -9.31 -9.00 -7.62
C ALA A 78 -9.33 -9.15 -6.10
N ALA A 79 -9.94 -8.17 -5.42
CA ALA A 79 -10.24 -8.21 -4.01
C ALA A 79 -11.67 -7.77 -3.74
N THR A 80 -12.26 -8.29 -2.67
CA THR A 80 -13.50 -7.76 -2.12
C THR A 80 -13.14 -6.58 -1.22
N PRO A 81 -13.76 -5.41 -1.40
CA PRO A 81 -13.57 -4.28 -0.50
C PRO A 81 -13.99 -4.63 0.94
N ASP A 82 -13.28 -4.09 1.91
CA ASP A 82 -13.60 -4.20 3.33
C ASP A 82 -13.65 -2.85 4.05
N LEU A 83 -13.48 -1.76 3.29
CA LEU A 83 -13.60 -0.37 3.75
C LEU A 83 -14.47 0.42 2.78
N LEU A 84 -15.27 1.33 3.34
CA LEU A 84 -16.00 2.35 2.59
C LEU A 84 -15.66 3.72 3.17
N THR A 85 -15.05 4.58 2.36
CA THR A 85 -14.86 6.00 2.70
C THR A 85 -16.01 6.81 2.12
N VAL A 86 -16.70 7.54 3.00
CA VAL A 86 -17.86 8.40 2.67
C VAL A 86 -17.43 9.84 2.89
N VAL A 87 -17.65 10.68 1.91
CA VAL A 87 -17.51 12.13 2.04
C VAL A 87 -18.90 12.76 2.08
N VAL A 88 -19.19 13.47 3.16
CA VAL A 88 -20.46 14.20 3.33
C VAL A 88 -20.13 15.69 3.41
N GLN A 89 -20.78 16.48 2.58
CA GLN A 89 -20.72 17.93 2.64
C GLN A 89 -21.92 18.46 3.42
N VAL A 90 -21.66 19.32 4.39
CA VAL A 90 -22.68 20.08 5.10
C VAL A 90 -22.66 21.48 4.55
N ALA A 91 -23.74 21.93 3.94
CA ALA A 91 -23.87 23.26 3.33
C ALA A 91 -24.96 24.06 4.02
N VAL A 92 -24.58 25.17 4.65
CA VAL A 92 -25.51 26.02 5.40
C VAL A 92 -25.36 27.48 4.97
N THR A 93 -26.48 28.19 4.87
CA THR A 93 -26.49 29.62 4.61
C THR A 93 -27.01 30.41 5.82
N GLY A 94 -26.51 31.61 5.99
CA GLY A 94 -26.97 32.53 7.04
C GLY A 94 -26.83 34.00 6.65
N PRO A 95 -27.54 34.91 7.33
CA PRO A 95 -27.48 36.33 7.03
C PRO A 95 -26.11 36.97 7.37
N THR A 96 -25.36 36.37 8.30
CA THR A 96 -24.00 36.79 8.65
C THR A 96 -23.06 35.58 8.65
N ALA A 97 -21.77 35.83 8.49
CA ALA A 97 -20.73 34.76 8.56
C ALA A 97 -20.79 33.98 9.90
N THR A 98 -20.99 34.70 11.00
CA THR A 98 -21.07 34.09 12.33
C THR A 98 -22.30 33.17 12.48
N THR A 99 -23.47 33.61 12.01
CA THR A 99 -24.69 32.78 12.10
C THR A 99 -24.62 31.58 11.17
N ALA A 100 -24.06 31.71 9.98
CA ALA A 100 -23.83 30.60 9.06
C ALA A 100 -22.88 29.57 9.66
N LEU A 101 -21.76 30.00 10.23
CA LEU A 101 -20.77 29.13 10.87
C LEU A 101 -21.33 28.41 12.11
N ALA A 102 -22.09 29.11 12.96
CA ALA A 102 -22.73 28.48 14.12
C ALA A 102 -23.74 27.39 13.73
N ALA A 103 -24.53 27.65 12.69
CA ALA A 103 -25.48 26.66 12.15
C ALA A 103 -24.75 25.46 11.51
N ASP A 104 -23.65 25.71 10.78
CA ASP A 104 -22.81 24.65 10.23
C ASP A 104 -22.22 23.76 11.32
N ASN A 105 -21.62 24.35 12.35
CA ASN A 105 -21.02 23.62 13.49
C ASN A 105 -22.05 22.67 14.12
N THR A 106 -23.30 23.13 14.30
CA THR A 106 -24.38 22.30 14.84
C THR A 106 -24.68 21.10 13.93
N LYS A 107 -24.79 21.35 12.61
CA LYS A 107 -25.10 20.30 11.64
C LYS A 107 -23.94 19.33 11.44
N ALA A 108 -22.70 19.83 11.33
CA ALA A 108 -21.51 19.01 11.23
C ALA A 108 -21.31 18.12 12.46
N ALA A 109 -21.53 18.65 13.67
CA ALA A 109 -21.49 17.86 14.90
C ALA A 109 -22.53 16.74 14.91
N ALA A 110 -23.76 17.00 14.41
CA ALA A 110 -24.79 15.98 14.30
C ALA A 110 -24.41 14.88 13.28
N VAL A 111 -23.80 15.26 12.15
CA VAL A 111 -23.29 14.33 11.15
C VAL A 111 -22.17 13.45 11.72
N VAL A 112 -21.20 14.03 12.46
CA VAL A 112 -20.12 13.29 13.12
C VAL A 112 -20.72 12.30 14.14
N ALA A 113 -21.65 12.75 15.00
CA ALA A 113 -22.28 11.88 15.97
C ALA A 113 -23.09 10.74 15.32
N ALA A 114 -23.70 10.96 14.16
CA ALA A 114 -24.38 9.92 13.41
C ALA A 114 -23.41 8.88 12.84
N PHE A 115 -22.23 9.29 12.34
CA PHE A 115 -21.16 8.36 11.95
C PHE A 115 -20.66 7.51 13.13
N GLU A 116 -20.39 8.14 14.28
CA GLU A 116 -19.98 7.44 15.49
C GLU A 116 -21.05 6.46 15.98
N GLY A 117 -22.32 6.89 16.02
CA GLY A 117 -23.46 6.04 16.35
C GLY A 117 -23.65 4.86 15.38
N GLY A 118 -23.21 5.01 14.14
CA GLY A 118 -23.18 3.97 13.11
C GLY A 118 -21.93 3.09 13.15
N GLY A 119 -21.06 3.24 14.17
CA GLY A 119 -19.87 2.40 14.39
C GLY A 119 -18.58 2.90 13.73
N ALA A 120 -18.57 4.10 13.13
CA ALA A 120 -17.32 4.74 12.73
C ALA A 120 -16.51 5.13 13.98
N ARG A 121 -15.22 4.86 13.98
CA ARG A 121 -14.34 5.24 15.09
C ARG A 121 -13.96 6.71 14.95
N ALA A 122 -13.81 7.44 16.06
CA ALA A 122 -13.44 8.85 16.05
C ALA A 122 -12.17 9.14 15.22
N GLN A 123 -11.20 8.23 15.25
CA GLN A 123 -9.97 8.34 14.44
C GLN A 123 -10.17 8.19 12.92
N ASP A 124 -11.27 7.59 12.49
CA ASP A 124 -11.62 7.38 11.10
C ASP A 124 -12.53 8.48 10.54
N ILE A 125 -12.87 9.48 11.38
CA ILE A 125 -13.67 10.64 11.00
C ILE A 125 -12.79 11.87 11.01
N GLN A 126 -12.80 12.62 9.91
CA GLN A 126 -12.06 13.87 9.81
C GLN A 126 -12.84 14.95 9.06
N THR A 127 -12.65 16.19 9.45
CA THR A 127 -13.06 17.33 8.64
C THR A 127 -12.01 17.52 7.55
N SER A 128 -12.41 17.37 6.28
CA SER A 128 -11.50 17.41 5.13
C SER A 128 -11.51 18.76 4.39
N GLY A 129 -12.44 19.64 4.73
CA GLY A 129 -12.51 20.97 4.15
C GLY A 129 -13.54 21.86 4.84
N LEU A 130 -13.25 23.14 4.99
CA LEU A 130 -14.18 24.16 5.46
C LEU A 130 -14.03 25.41 4.61
N THR A 131 -15.12 25.86 4.01
CA THR A 131 -15.17 27.08 3.19
C THR A 131 -16.28 27.98 3.68
N LEU A 132 -15.99 29.25 3.84
CA LEU A 132 -16.96 30.32 4.13
C LEU A 132 -16.88 31.34 3.01
N ALA A 133 -17.98 31.59 2.32
CA ALA A 133 -18.06 32.52 1.20
C ALA A 133 -19.30 33.42 1.26
N PRO A 134 -19.19 34.69 0.88
CA PRO A 134 -20.35 35.55 0.73
C PRO A 134 -21.20 35.10 -0.47
N GLN A 135 -22.52 35.21 -0.32
CA GLN A 135 -23.49 35.01 -1.38
C GLN A 135 -23.86 36.38 -1.98
N TYR A 136 -23.86 36.46 -3.30
CA TYR A 136 -24.16 37.69 -4.01
C TYR A 136 -25.47 37.56 -4.82
N SER A 137 -26.25 38.65 -4.84
CA SER A 137 -27.27 38.87 -5.87
C SER A 137 -26.88 40.08 -6.70
N TYR A 138 -27.42 40.18 -7.91
CA TYR A 138 -27.03 41.25 -8.86
C TYR A 138 -28.27 42.08 -9.29
N PRO A 139 -28.90 42.79 -8.34
CA PRO A 139 -30.02 43.65 -8.71
C PRO A 139 -29.49 44.78 -9.62
N LYS A 140 -30.05 44.86 -10.82
CA LYS A 140 -29.68 45.87 -11.85
C LYS A 140 -28.17 45.85 -12.21
N GLY A 141 -27.51 44.66 -12.10
CA GLY A 141 -26.09 44.47 -12.42
C GLY A 141 -25.11 44.87 -11.31
N VAL A 142 -25.57 45.33 -10.16
CA VAL A 142 -24.72 45.69 -9.02
C VAL A 142 -24.61 44.51 -8.04
N PRO A 143 -23.41 44.02 -7.73
CA PRO A 143 -23.24 42.92 -6.75
C PRO A 143 -23.61 43.41 -5.34
N THR A 144 -24.54 42.70 -4.72
CA THR A 144 -24.96 42.94 -3.34
C THR A 144 -24.87 41.67 -2.53
N VAL A 145 -24.22 41.70 -1.36
CA VAL A 145 -24.13 40.56 -0.47
C VAL A 145 -25.50 40.28 0.13
N THR A 146 -26.03 39.09 -0.06
CA THR A 146 -27.34 38.66 0.45
C THR A 146 -27.24 37.70 1.65
N GLY A 147 -26.04 37.19 1.92
CA GLY A 147 -25.77 36.28 3.01
C GLY A 147 -24.41 35.63 2.88
N TYR A 148 -24.17 34.62 3.66
CA TYR A 148 -22.95 33.83 3.69
C TYR A 148 -23.27 32.35 3.63
N GLN A 149 -22.48 31.60 2.91
CA GLN A 149 -22.58 30.14 2.86
C GLN A 149 -21.34 29.54 3.50
N VAL A 150 -21.54 28.53 4.34
CA VAL A 150 -20.51 27.63 4.84
C VAL A 150 -20.67 26.28 4.17
N VAL A 151 -19.60 25.69 3.72
CA VAL A 151 -19.54 24.31 3.25
C VAL A 151 -18.44 23.61 4.04
N ASN A 152 -18.80 22.58 4.76
CA ASN A 152 -17.94 21.76 5.60
C ASN A 152 -17.96 20.32 5.09
N ALA A 153 -16.81 19.76 4.76
CA ALA A 153 -16.69 18.39 4.29
C ALA A 153 -16.21 17.49 5.43
N VAL A 154 -17.01 16.50 5.78
CA VAL A 154 -16.71 15.44 6.74
C VAL A 154 -16.46 14.16 5.98
N THR A 155 -15.27 13.56 6.17
CA THR A 155 -14.91 12.27 5.61
C THR A 155 -14.90 11.24 6.71
N ALA A 156 -15.58 10.11 6.50
CA ALA A 156 -15.58 8.99 7.44
C ALA A 156 -15.25 7.68 6.74
N THR A 157 -14.44 6.83 7.36
CA THR A 157 -14.15 5.48 6.88
C THR A 157 -14.91 4.45 7.70
N LEU A 158 -15.79 3.70 7.03
CA LEU A 158 -16.62 2.64 7.60
C LEU A 158 -15.96 1.30 7.37
N HIS A 159 -15.91 0.46 8.43
CA HIS A 159 -15.30 -0.87 8.41
C HIS A 159 -16.33 -2.01 8.23
N ASP A 160 -17.60 -1.69 8.31
CA ASP A 160 -18.70 -2.63 8.05
C ASP A 160 -19.53 -2.12 6.87
N ILE A 161 -19.22 -2.65 5.69
CA ILE A 161 -19.91 -2.25 4.46
C ILE A 161 -21.38 -2.65 4.50
N ALA A 162 -21.72 -3.77 5.15
CA ALA A 162 -23.10 -4.24 5.22
C ALA A 162 -24.01 -3.28 5.99
N GLN A 163 -23.48 -2.56 6.97
CA GLN A 163 -24.20 -1.56 7.75
C GLN A 163 -24.13 -0.15 7.15
N SER A 164 -23.29 0.06 6.13
CA SER A 164 -23.00 1.40 5.63
C SER A 164 -24.25 2.12 5.09
N GLY A 165 -25.19 1.40 4.49
CA GLY A 165 -26.44 1.99 4.02
C GLY A 165 -27.25 2.64 5.14
N ALA A 166 -27.42 1.93 6.27
CA ALA A 166 -28.11 2.46 7.44
C ALA A 166 -27.36 3.63 8.08
N VAL A 167 -26.03 3.59 8.08
CA VAL A 167 -25.20 4.70 8.57
C VAL A 167 -25.38 5.95 7.71
N ILE A 168 -25.39 5.79 6.39
CA ILE A 168 -25.59 6.90 5.44
C ILE A 168 -26.99 7.51 5.65
N ASP A 169 -28.04 6.70 5.80
CA ASP A 169 -29.39 7.19 6.08
C ASP A 169 -29.44 7.99 7.39
N ALA A 170 -28.79 7.49 8.46
CA ALA A 170 -28.71 8.19 9.74
C ALA A 170 -27.98 9.54 9.61
N VAL A 171 -26.89 9.58 8.85
CA VAL A 171 -26.07 10.79 8.59
C VAL A 171 -26.89 11.83 7.82
N VAL A 172 -27.57 11.40 6.75
CA VAL A 172 -28.46 12.29 5.97
C VAL A 172 -29.61 12.79 6.84
N GLY A 173 -30.20 11.93 7.67
CA GLY A 173 -31.23 12.32 8.64
C GLY A 173 -30.74 13.36 9.63
N ALA A 174 -29.53 13.20 10.20
CA ALA A 174 -28.93 14.14 11.15
C ALA A 174 -28.59 15.50 10.53
N GLY A 175 -28.00 15.50 9.34
CA GLY A 175 -27.68 16.72 8.60
C GLY A 175 -28.92 17.40 7.99
N GLY A 176 -29.96 16.60 7.68
CA GLY A 176 -31.17 17.07 7.00
C GLY A 176 -30.86 17.66 5.63
N ASN A 177 -31.52 18.71 5.25
CA ASN A 177 -31.38 19.38 3.95
C ASN A 177 -29.96 20.01 3.75
N ALA A 178 -29.15 20.11 4.82
CA ALA A 178 -27.79 20.63 4.73
C ALA A 178 -26.79 19.56 4.31
N ALA A 179 -27.11 18.28 4.51
CA ALA A 179 -26.21 17.18 4.17
C ALA A 179 -26.30 16.80 2.69
N GLN A 180 -25.16 16.65 2.05
CA GLN A 180 -25.00 16.17 0.67
C GLN A 180 -23.94 15.07 0.65
N ILE A 181 -24.25 13.93 0.05
CA ILE A 181 -23.26 12.88 -0.17
C ILE A 181 -22.38 13.31 -1.34
N GLY A 182 -21.07 13.52 -1.07
CA GLY A 182 -20.10 13.95 -2.06
C GLY A 182 -19.55 12.76 -2.85
N SER A 183 -19.04 11.75 -2.16
CA SER A 183 -18.47 10.55 -2.78
C SER A 183 -18.51 9.34 -1.86
N LEU A 184 -18.49 8.17 -2.49
CA LEU A 184 -18.36 6.85 -1.87
C LEU A 184 -17.18 6.15 -2.53
N VAL A 185 -16.16 5.79 -1.76
CA VAL A 185 -14.96 5.14 -2.28
C VAL A 185 -14.72 3.84 -1.51
N PHE A 186 -14.77 2.74 -2.23
CA PHE A 186 -14.46 1.44 -1.68
C PHE A 186 -12.97 1.17 -1.72
N SER A 187 -12.45 0.56 -0.68
CA SER A 187 -11.03 0.20 -0.59
C SER A 187 -10.83 -1.08 0.22
N THR A 188 -9.59 -1.55 0.28
CA THR A 188 -9.20 -2.65 1.15
C THR A 188 -8.19 -2.17 2.18
N ARG A 189 -8.30 -2.67 3.41
CA ARG A 189 -7.39 -2.36 4.52
C ARG A 189 -5.97 -2.83 4.25
N ASP A 190 -5.83 -3.99 3.61
CA ASP A 190 -4.53 -4.53 3.25
C ASP A 190 -4.48 -4.85 1.74
N PRO A 191 -3.99 -3.92 0.91
CA PRO A 191 -3.81 -4.15 -0.51
C PRO A 191 -2.61 -5.06 -0.82
N SER A 192 -1.70 -5.31 0.13
CA SER A 192 -0.42 -5.96 -0.12
C SER A 192 -0.54 -7.37 -0.71
N ALA A 193 -1.49 -8.16 -0.22
CA ALA A 193 -1.73 -9.53 -0.71
C ALA A 193 -2.22 -9.53 -2.16
N VAL A 194 -3.12 -8.60 -2.50
CA VAL A 194 -3.67 -8.46 -3.86
C VAL A 194 -2.61 -7.93 -4.82
N GLU A 195 -1.82 -6.96 -4.39
CA GLU A 195 -0.70 -6.43 -5.16
C GLU A 195 0.36 -7.51 -5.42
N ALA A 196 0.72 -8.30 -4.40
CA ALA A 196 1.66 -9.41 -4.57
C ALA A 196 1.13 -10.44 -5.57
N GLN A 197 -0.16 -10.76 -5.53
CA GLN A 197 -0.78 -11.67 -6.48
C GLN A 197 -0.78 -11.11 -7.91
N ALA A 198 -1.08 -9.81 -8.08
CA ALA A 198 -1.02 -9.14 -9.37
C ALA A 198 0.41 -9.15 -9.94
N ARG A 199 1.43 -8.82 -9.13
CA ARG A 199 2.86 -8.89 -9.51
C ARG A 199 3.29 -10.30 -9.89
N ALA A 200 2.86 -11.32 -9.14
CA ALA A 200 3.17 -12.72 -9.45
C ALA A 200 2.60 -13.14 -10.81
N ARG A 201 1.35 -12.76 -11.09
CA ARG A 201 0.71 -13.02 -12.40
C ARG A 201 1.42 -12.29 -13.54
N ALA A 202 1.78 -11.02 -13.34
CA ALA A 202 2.53 -10.22 -14.31
C ALA A 202 3.89 -10.87 -14.64
N THR A 203 4.62 -11.29 -13.59
CA THR A 203 5.91 -11.96 -13.74
C THR A 203 5.76 -13.29 -14.49
N THR A 204 4.75 -14.10 -14.13
CA THR A 204 4.47 -15.39 -14.79
C THR A 204 4.16 -15.20 -16.28
N GLN A 205 3.37 -14.18 -16.62
CA GLN A 205 3.05 -13.85 -18.00
C GLN A 205 4.31 -13.41 -18.78
N ALA A 206 5.12 -12.52 -18.21
CA ALA A 206 6.37 -12.07 -18.83
C ALA A 206 7.33 -13.24 -19.10
N VAL A 207 7.51 -14.15 -18.13
CA VAL A 207 8.34 -15.35 -18.28
C VAL A 207 7.81 -16.26 -19.40
N THR A 208 6.49 -16.43 -19.46
CA THR A 208 5.85 -17.25 -20.51
C THR A 208 6.10 -16.66 -21.90
N TYR A 209 5.93 -15.35 -22.04
CA TYR A 209 6.20 -14.65 -23.32
C TYR A 209 7.69 -14.73 -23.67
N ALA A 210 8.59 -14.52 -22.70
CA ALA A 210 10.02 -14.62 -22.95
C ALA A 210 10.41 -16.01 -23.49
N ARG A 211 9.87 -17.08 -22.90
CA ARG A 211 10.13 -18.46 -23.35
C ARG A 211 9.61 -18.70 -24.77
N ALA A 212 8.41 -18.23 -25.07
CA ALA A 212 7.81 -18.40 -26.38
C ALA A 212 8.62 -17.66 -27.46
N LEU A 213 8.99 -16.40 -27.21
CA LEU A 213 9.76 -15.57 -28.13
C LEU A 213 11.19 -16.11 -28.36
N ALA A 214 11.87 -16.53 -27.29
CA ALA A 214 13.20 -17.11 -27.41
C ALA A 214 13.18 -18.38 -28.26
N ARG A 215 12.22 -19.29 -28.04
CA ARG A 215 12.04 -20.51 -28.88
C ARG A 215 11.76 -20.17 -30.34
N ALA A 216 10.87 -19.23 -30.61
CA ALA A 216 10.54 -18.80 -31.96
C ALA A 216 11.75 -18.20 -32.69
N ALA A 217 12.68 -17.57 -31.96
CA ALA A 217 13.93 -17.04 -32.47
C ALA A 217 15.05 -18.08 -32.55
N GLY A 218 14.79 -19.37 -32.29
CA GLY A 218 15.83 -20.42 -32.29
C GLY A 218 16.84 -20.24 -31.13
N ARG A 219 16.45 -19.64 -30.04
CA ARG A 219 17.30 -19.33 -28.90
C ARG A 219 16.71 -19.94 -27.63
N SER A 220 17.54 -19.99 -26.58
CA SER A 220 17.13 -20.30 -25.19
C SER A 220 17.25 -19.08 -24.31
N LEU A 221 16.44 -19.02 -23.25
CA LEU A 221 16.60 -17.97 -22.24
C LEU A 221 17.82 -18.26 -21.37
N GLY A 222 18.65 -17.25 -21.23
CA GLY A 222 19.71 -17.19 -20.22
C GLY A 222 19.21 -16.57 -18.91
N PRO A 223 20.12 -16.03 -18.10
CA PRO A 223 19.77 -15.38 -16.85
C PRO A 223 18.95 -14.11 -17.06
N VAL A 224 18.19 -13.74 -16.02
CA VAL A 224 17.54 -12.43 -15.94
C VAL A 224 18.61 -11.36 -15.75
N CYS A 225 18.66 -10.38 -16.64
CA CYS A 225 19.60 -9.27 -16.58
C CYS A 225 19.06 -8.08 -15.81
N SER A 226 17.77 -7.83 -15.91
CA SER A 226 17.08 -6.84 -15.10
C SER A 226 15.60 -7.21 -14.91
N LEU A 227 15.07 -6.82 -13.78
CA LEU A 227 13.65 -6.86 -13.46
C LEU A 227 13.27 -5.46 -12.98
N ASN A 228 12.26 -4.88 -13.61
CA ASN A 228 11.72 -3.59 -13.22
C ASN A 228 10.23 -3.75 -12.96
N ASP A 229 9.82 -3.49 -11.72
CA ASP A 229 8.41 -3.40 -11.35
C ASP A 229 7.92 -2.00 -11.73
N GLN A 230 7.03 -1.94 -12.71
CA GLN A 230 6.40 -0.73 -13.22
C GLN A 230 4.98 -0.57 -12.67
N SER A 231 4.61 -1.40 -11.69
CA SER A 231 3.29 -1.37 -11.11
C SER A 231 3.06 -0.01 -10.43
N GLN A 232 2.02 0.69 -10.87
CA GLN A 232 1.50 1.83 -10.15
C GLN A 232 0.42 1.33 -9.19
N ALA A 233 0.34 1.91 -8.02
CA ALA A 233 -0.74 1.64 -7.07
C ALA A 233 -2.04 2.26 -7.62
N SER A 234 -2.62 1.66 -8.65
CA SER A 234 -3.91 2.04 -9.21
C SER A 234 -4.92 0.95 -8.89
N VAL A 235 -5.79 1.23 -7.94
CA VAL A 235 -6.99 0.43 -7.69
C VAL A 235 -8.06 0.97 -8.63
N SER A 236 -8.52 0.17 -9.58
CA SER A 236 -9.66 0.52 -10.43
C SER A 236 -10.91 -0.14 -9.89
N GLU A 237 -11.91 0.66 -9.58
CA GLU A 237 -13.23 0.15 -9.26
C GLU A 237 -13.82 -0.45 -10.55
N ASN A 238 -14.17 -1.71 -10.49
CA ASN A 238 -14.88 -2.36 -11.58
C ASN A 238 -16.36 -2.12 -11.35
N THR A 239 -16.89 -1.01 -11.88
CA THR A 239 -18.32 -0.74 -11.92
C THR A 239 -18.97 -1.81 -12.81
N LEU A 240 -19.59 -2.81 -12.19
CA LEU A 240 -20.50 -3.71 -12.87
C LEU A 240 -21.68 -2.89 -13.36
N ALA A 241 -21.69 -2.57 -14.64
CA ALA A 241 -22.85 -1.94 -15.28
C ALA A 241 -24.04 -2.88 -15.18
N GLY A 242 -25.10 -2.43 -14.46
CA GLY A 242 -26.46 -2.85 -14.66
C GLY A 242 -26.89 -4.20 -14.07
N ALA A 243 -26.98 -4.30 -12.74
CA ALA A 243 -28.00 -5.18 -12.16
C ALA A 243 -29.31 -4.39 -12.01
N PRO A 244 -30.48 -4.94 -12.39
CA PRO A 244 -31.73 -4.28 -12.17
C PRO A 244 -32.00 -4.10 -10.69
N PHE A 245 -32.28 -2.88 -10.28
CA PHE A 245 -32.65 -2.56 -8.90
C PHE A 245 -33.89 -3.32 -8.49
N ALA A 246 -33.76 -4.27 -7.59
CA ALA A 246 -34.89 -4.84 -6.88
C ALA A 246 -35.39 -3.79 -5.87
N SER A 247 -36.53 -3.23 -6.11
CA SER A 247 -37.17 -2.27 -5.24
C SER A 247 -37.55 -2.90 -3.91
N ALA A 248 -37.31 -2.17 -2.83
CA ALA A 248 -37.75 -2.31 -1.43
C ALA A 248 -36.65 -2.78 -0.45
N ALA A 249 -35.61 -1.98 -0.33
CA ALA A 249 -34.85 -1.93 0.92
C ALA A 249 -35.13 -0.61 1.63
N ALA A 250 -35.36 -0.63 2.93
CA ALA A 250 -35.61 0.56 3.74
C ALA A 250 -34.36 1.45 3.90
N ASN A 251 -33.22 1.01 3.44
CA ASN A 251 -31.93 1.69 3.51
C ASN A 251 -31.34 1.89 2.11
N VAL A 252 -30.43 2.85 1.98
CA VAL A 252 -29.65 3.06 0.73
C VAL A 252 -28.94 1.77 0.38
N PRO A 253 -29.20 1.15 -0.80
CA PRO A 253 -28.50 -0.05 -1.21
C PRO A 253 -27.04 0.30 -1.54
N ILE A 254 -26.09 -0.34 -0.83
CA ILE A 254 -24.66 -0.15 -1.03
C ILE A 254 -24.07 -1.44 -1.59
N GLU A 255 -23.67 -1.39 -2.86
CA GLU A 255 -23.04 -2.50 -3.56
C GLU A 255 -21.55 -2.21 -3.72
N SER A 256 -20.70 -3.01 -3.07
CA SER A 256 -19.25 -2.77 -3.04
C SER A 256 -18.50 -3.19 -4.29
N GLY A 257 -19.12 -4.01 -5.15
CA GLY A 257 -18.47 -4.56 -6.35
C GLY A 257 -17.19 -5.33 -6.02
N SER A 258 -16.22 -5.29 -6.94
CA SER A 258 -14.88 -5.84 -6.74
C SER A 258 -13.81 -4.82 -7.13
N LEU A 259 -12.74 -4.76 -6.35
CA LEU A 259 -11.55 -3.97 -6.68
C LEU A 259 -10.62 -4.79 -7.56
N THR A 260 -10.07 -4.20 -8.62
CA THR A 260 -9.07 -4.85 -9.46
C THR A 260 -7.74 -4.11 -9.35
N GLN A 261 -6.72 -4.81 -8.88
CA GLN A 261 -5.35 -4.34 -8.86
C GLN A 261 -4.61 -4.82 -10.10
N THR A 262 -3.98 -3.93 -10.83
CA THR A 262 -3.17 -4.25 -11.99
C THR A 262 -1.69 -4.01 -11.69
N ALA A 263 -0.84 -4.98 -12.05
CA ALA A 263 0.62 -4.86 -11.95
C ALA A 263 1.25 -5.00 -13.34
N GLN A 264 2.38 -4.32 -13.55
CA GLN A 264 3.17 -4.40 -14.78
C GLN A 264 4.64 -4.63 -14.40
N VAL A 265 5.27 -5.58 -15.08
CA VAL A 265 6.69 -5.86 -14.91
C VAL A 265 7.39 -5.86 -16.26
N ALA A 266 8.62 -5.36 -16.30
CA ALA A 266 9.52 -5.49 -17.43
C ALA A 266 10.69 -6.40 -17.03
N LEU A 267 10.94 -7.43 -17.86
CA LEU A 267 12.04 -8.38 -17.68
C LEU A 267 12.99 -8.29 -18.85
N VAL A 268 14.28 -8.28 -18.58
CA VAL A 268 15.32 -8.38 -19.59
C VAL A 268 16.08 -9.67 -19.36
N TYR A 269 16.11 -10.52 -20.37
CA TYR A 269 16.84 -11.80 -20.37
C TYR A 269 18.05 -11.72 -21.31
N ALA A 270 19.14 -12.37 -20.94
CA ALA A 270 20.15 -12.74 -21.91
C ALA A 270 19.61 -13.85 -22.81
N LEU A 271 19.92 -13.79 -24.11
CA LEU A 271 19.63 -14.87 -25.04
C LEU A 271 20.89 -15.71 -25.28
N VAL A 272 20.73 -17.02 -25.17
CA VAL A 272 21.80 -18.01 -25.37
C VAL A 272 21.45 -18.89 -26.57
N GLN A 273 22.46 -19.57 -27.15
CA GLN A 273 22.20 -20.55 -28.19
C GLN A 273 21.33 -21.68 -27.65
N ALA A 274 20.38 -22.12 -28.44
CA ALA A 274 19.60 -23.30 -28.09
C ALA A 274 20.55 -24.50 -28.05
N LYS A 275 20.47 -25.29 -26.99
CA LYS A 275 21.20 -26.56 -26.92
C LYS A 275 20.60 -27.51 -27.97
N PRO A 276 21.43 -28.14 -28.82
CA PRO A 276 20.96 -29.08 -29.83
C PRO A 276 20.20 -30.26 -29.24
#